data_61d9c23a180c7592c0700f5373eb77ef
#
_entry.id   61d9c23a180c7592c0700f5373eb77ef
#
_cell.length_a   1.000
_cell.length_b   1.000
_cell.length_c   1.000
_cell.angle_alpha   90.00
_cell.angle_beta   90.00
_cell.angle_gamma   90.00
#
_symmetry.space_group_name_H-M   'P 1'
#
loop_
_entity.id
_entity.type
_entity.pdbx_description
1 polymer ?
#
loop_
_entity_poly.entity_id
_entity_poly.type
_entity_poly.pdbx_seq_one_letter_code
_entity_poly.pdbx_strand_id
1 'polypeptide(L)'
;MPGASDYSAAADAAAKMPSTNTVAVVTDIPEAEEAAALYGIPAIGLEDVAALADFLSEHYVRPRVTVVIQAGGESRRMGQSKATVPFAGRPLICRLVERLSPVADELIITTNEADRLGFLHDMYPDLTIRLVGDAYAERGALPGLYTALAAAENPYVAVVACDMVFASARLVVAEALAMHESGADVVAPSNKHGFEPLHAMYRKEGCLGAVHARTERGEKRVQSFFDDPAVTVLPFNQDRVLEVEPRGGCFINANTPEELARIEQSYLGE
;
A
#
# COMPACT_ATOMS: atom_id res chain seq x y z
N MET A 1 19.48 39.62 -17.93
CA MET A 1 18.29 39.48 -18.78
C MET A 1 18.14 38.01 -19.06
N PRO A 2 17.14 37.28 -18.49
CA PRO A 2 16.85 35.93 -18.91
C PRO A 2 16.33 35.94 -20.35
N GLY A 3 16.74 34.97 -21.16
CA GLY A 3 16.50 34.96 -22.59
C GLY A 3 15.06 34.60 -22.93
N ALA A 4 14.56 35.07 -24.08
CA ALA A 4 13.20 34.87 -24.58
C ALA A 4 12.77 33.38 -24.76
N SER A 5 13.67 32.41 -24.56
CA SER A 5 13.40 30.98 -24.61
C SER A 5 12.69 30.46 -23.33
N ASP A 6 12.84 31.13 -22.18
CA ASP A 6 12.24 30.65 -20.92
C ASP A 6 10.74 30.99 -20.83
N TYR A 7 10.31 32.07 -21.51
CA TYR A 7 8.89 32.47 -21.55
C TYR A 7 8.02 31.53 -22.42
N SER A 8 8.61 30.94 -23.43
CA SER A 8 7.90 29.99 -24.32
C SER A 8 7.56 28.68 -23.61
N ALA A 9 8.45 28.19 -22.74
CA ALA A 9 8.24 26.94 -22.01
C ALA A 9 7.15 27.09 -20.92
N ALA A 10 7.07 28.24 -20.25
CA ALA A 10 6.07 28.52 -19.23
C ALA A 10 4.67 28.73 -19.87
N ALA A 11 4.59 29.43 -21.00
CA ALA A 11 3.35 29.60 -21.76
C ALA A 11 2.84 28.26 -22.37
N ASP A 12 3.76 27.40 -22.82
CA ASP A 12 3.41 26.04 -23.31
C ASP A 12 2.99 25.10 -22.18
N ALA A 13 3.54 25.26 -20.98
CA ALA A 13 3.09 24.51 -19.79
C ALA A 13 1.69 24.94 -19.33
N ALA A 14 1.40 26.26 -19.35
CA ALA A 14 0.07 26.79 -19.04
C ALA A 14 -1.00 26.37 -20.07
N ALA A 15 -0.62 26.26 -21.34
CA ALA A 15 -1.50 25.79 -22.42
C ALA A 15 -1.80 24.28 -22.38
N LYS A 16 -1.02 23.52 -21.61
CA LYS A 16 -1.18 22.06 -21.40
C LYS A 16 -1.85 21.69 -20.10
N MET A 17 -2.39 22.65 -19.34
CA MET A 17 -3.17 22.30 -18.14
C MET A 17 -4.41 21.49 -18.55
N PRO A 18 -4.59 20.27 -18.01
CA PRO A 18 -5.80 19.51 -18.25
C PRO A 18 -7.00 20.28 -17.65
N SER A 19 -7.89 20.67 -18.51
CA SER A 19 -8.91 21.71 -18.29
C SER A 19 -10.01 21.36 -17.30
N THR A 20 -10.03 20.17 -16.68
CA THR A 20 -11.22 19.74 -15.94
C THR A 20 -10.98 19.19 -14.52
N ASN A 21 -9.74 18.84 -14.15
CA ASN A 21 -9.45 18.19 -12.87
C ASN A 21 -8.33 18.84 -12.04
N THR A 22 -7.83 20.03 -12.42
CA THR A 22 -6.82 20.72 -11.63
C THR A 22 -7.50 21.40 -10.43
N VAL A 23 -7.20 20.96 -9.23
CA VAL A 23 -7.80 21.46 -7.98
C VAL A 23 -6.93 22.52 -7.31
N ALA A 24 -5.62 22.48 -7.53
CA ALA A 24 -4.65 23.48 -7.08
C ALA A 24 -3.39 23.47 -7.95
N VAL A 25 -2.63 24.55 -7.92
CA VAL A 25 -1.30 24.66 -8.53
C VAL A 25 -0.27 24.88 -7.43
N VAL A 26 0.78 24.07 -7.39
CA VAL A 26 1.91 24.27 -6.48
C VAL A 26 3.06 24.84 -7.28
N THR A 27 3.41 26.11 -7.02
CA THR A 27 4.38 26.85 -7.85
C THR A 27 4.95 28.07 -7.12
N ASP A 28 6.17 28.46 -7.47
CA ASP A 28 6.79 29.76 -7.13
C ASP A 28 6.99 30.60 -8.40
N ILE A 29 6.32 30.26 -9.49
CA ILE A 29 6.41 30.97 -10.76
C ILE A 29 5.23 31.95 -10.86
N PRO A 30 5.44 33.28 -10.86
CA PRO A 30 4.37 34.28 -10.85
C PRO A 30 3.39 34.14 -12.02
N GLU A 31 3.88 33.78 -13.19
CA GLU A 31 3.05 33.60 -14.39
C GLU A 31 2.12 32.39 -14.26
N ALA A 32 2.52 31.35 -13.51
CA ALA A 32 1.69 30.21 -13.22
C ALA A 32 0.64 30.52 -12.15
N GLU A 33 0.98 31.38 -11.17
CA GLU A 33 0.01 31.90 -10.18
C GLU A 33 -1.06 32.75 -10.86
N GLU A 34 -0.67 33.67 -11.76
CA GLU A 34 -1.60 34.51 -12.54
C GLU A 34 -2.51 33.64 -13.42
N ALA A 35 -1.94 32.61 -14.08
CA ALA A 35 -2.73 31.68 -14.89
C ALA A 35 -3.72 30.88 -14.04
N ALA A 36 -3.31 30.39 -12.88
CA ALA A 36 -4.21 29.69 -11.96
C ALA A 36 -5.37 30.60 -11.50
N ALA A 37 -5.08 31.86 -11.18
CA ALA A 37 -6.07 32.84 -10.76
C ALA A 37 -7.12 33.14 -11.83
N LEU A 38 -6.75 33.15 -13.12
CA LEU A 38 -7.68 33.31 -14.25
C LEU A 38 -8.75 32.20 -14.33
N TYR A 39 -8.40 31.01 -13.84
CA TYR A 39 -9.30 29.85 -13.80
C TYR A 39 -9.94 29.63 -12.44
N GLY A 40 -9.70 30.51 -11.46
CA GLY A 40 -10.20 30.37 -10.09
C GLY A 40 -9.56 29.19 -9.33
N ILE A 41 -8.35 28.78 -9.73
CA ILE A 41 -7.63 27.66 -9.14
C ILE A 41 -6.69 28.23 -8.07
N PRO A 42 -6.66 27.71 -6.83
CA PRO A 42 -5.71 28.13 -5.80
C PRO A 42 -4.28 27.88 -6.22
N ALA A 43 -3.38 28.86 -6.01
CA ALA A 43 -1.95 28.70 -6.14
C ALA A 43 -1.32 28.60 -4.74
N ILE A 44 -0.43 27.64 -4.52
CA ILE A 44 0.26 27.39 -3.25
C ILE A 44 1.77 27.41 -3.55
N GLY A 45 2.54 28.19 -2.78
CA GLY A 45 3.99 28.26 -2.92
C GLY A 45 4.66 26.90 -2.66
N LEU A 46 5.75 26.61 -3.39
CA LEU A 46 6.49 25.33 -3.26
C LEU A 46 7.01 25.07 -1.85
N GLU A 47 7.35 26.12 -1.09
CA GLU A 47 7.85 26.02 0.28
C GLU A 47 6.73 26.08 1.34
N ASP A 48 5.50 26.39 0.96
CA ASP A 48 4.37 26.50 1.89
C ASP A 48 3.69 25.13 2.10
N VAL A 49 4.45 24.26 2.75
CA VAL A 49 4.00 22.89 3.08
C VAL A 49 2.76 22.91 3.98
N ALA A 50 2.62 23.93 4.84
CA ALA A 50 1.48 24.05 5.73
C ALA A 50 0.21 24.37 4.95
N ALA A 51 0.22 25.37 4.07
CA ALA A 51 -0.92 25.70 3.21
C ALA A 51 -1.29 24.54 2.28
N LEU A 52 -0.31 23.80 1.76
CA LEU A 52 -0.58 22.60 0.97
C LEU A 52 -1.24 21.50 1.80
N ALA A 53 -0.77 21.25 3.03
CA ALA A 53 -1.36 20.27 3.93
C ALA A 53 -2.80 20.64 4.32
N ASP A 54 -3.06 21.91 4.63
CA ASP A 54 -4.39 22.43 4.95
C ASP A 54 -5.32 22.27 3.73
N PHE A 55 -4.87 22.71 2.55
CA PHE A 55 -5.65 22.55 1.31
C PHE A 55 -5.99 21.08 1.04
N LEU A 56 -5.01 20.18 1.15
CA LEU A 56 -5.24 18.74 0.95
C LEU A 56 -6.20 18.15 1.99
N SER A 57 -6.12 18.59 3.25
CA SER A 57 -7.04 18.12 4.31
C SER A 57 -8.48 18.61 4.14
N GLU A 58 -8.67 19.80 3.56
CA GLU A 58 -9.99 20.36 3.29
C GLU A 58 -10.67 19.81 2.02
N HIS A 59 -9.86 19.51 0.99
CA HIS A 59 -10.34 19.18 -0.35
C HIS A 59 -10.13 17.73 -0.74
N TYR A 60 -9.24 17.02 -0.04
CA TYR A 60 -8.89 15.64 -0.35
C TYR A 60 -9.16 14.75 0.85
N VAL A 61 -10.36 14.20 0.92
CA VAL A 61 -10.66 13.12 1.86
C VAL A 61 -9.97 11.88 1.34
N ARG A 62 -8.68 11.67 1.72
CA ARG A 62 -8.03 10.42 1.39
C ARG A 62 -8.79 9.27 2.07
N PRO A 63 -9.01 8.17 1.38
CA PRO A 63 -9.61 6.99 2.00
C PRO A 63 -8.77 6.55 3.20
N ARG A 64 -9.42 6.31 4.34
CA ARG A 64 -8.74 5.76 5.51
C ARG A 64 -8.40 4.30 5.27
N VAL A 65 -7.15 3.95 5.51
CA VAL A 65 -6.60 2.64 5.21
C VAL A 65 -6.11 1.95 6.48
N THR A 66 -6.60 0.74 6.72
CA THR A 66 -5.92 -0.21 7.61
C THR A 66 -4.87 -0.96 6.81
N VAL A 67 -3.61 -0.89 7.22
CA VAL A 67 -2.56 -1.74 6.68
C VAL A 67 -2.41 -2.97 7.56
N VAL A 68 -2.51 -4.15 6.96
CA VAL A 68 -2.33 -5.43 7.64
C VAL A 68 -1.10 -6.14 7.10
N ILE A 69 -0.11 -6.35 7.95
CA ILE A 69 1.06 -7.18 7.64
C ILE A 69 0.77 -8.60 8.11
N GLN A 70 0.68 -9.54 7.16
CA GLN A 70 0.43 -10.95 7.48
C GLN A 70 1.72 -11.66 7.87
N ALA A 71 1.91 -11.92 9.16
CA ALA A 71 3.06 -12.62 9.74
C ALA A 71 2.72 -14.03 10.27
N GLY A 72 1.52 -14.55 10.01
CA GLY A 72 1.01 -15.83 10.53
C GLY A 72 1.37 -17.08 9.73
N GLY A 73 2.17 -16.99 8.66
CA GLY A 73 2.49 -18.14 7.79
C GLY A 73 3.36 -19.20 8.48
N GLU A 74 3.15 -20.51 8.15
CA GLU A 74 4.05 -21.58 8.57
C GLU A 74 5.43 -21.44 7.90
N SER A 75 6.40 -20.96 8.65
CA SER A 75 7.80 -20.82 8.21
C SER A 75 8.58 -22.15 8.28
N ARG A 76 7.94 -23.27 7.91
CA ARG A 76 8.57 -24.63 8.01
C ARG A 76 9.93 -24.70 7.32
N ARG A 77 10.10 -24.01 6.18
CA ARG A 77 11.34 -24.01 5.39
C ARG A 77 12.41 -23.07 5.95
N MET A 78 12.01 -22.06 6.70
CA MET A 78 12.90 -21.09 7.33
C MET A 78 13.41 -21.55 8.71
N GLY A 79 12.81 -22.60 9.30
CA GLY A 79 13.17 -23.08 10.64
C GLY A 79 12.84 -22.12 11.78
N GLN A 80 12.42 -20.89 11.46
CA GLN A 80 12.04 -19.83 12.39
C GLN A 80 10.98 -18.92 11.77
N SER A 81 10.36 -18.06 12.58
CA SER A 81 9.35 -17.11 12.11
C SER A 81 9.96 -16.15 11.07
N LYS A 82 9.36 -16.07 9.88
CA LYS A 82 9.81 -15.15 8.81
C LYS A 82 9.87 -13.69 9.30
N ALA A 83 8.95 -13.30 10.18
CA ALA A 83 8.87 -11.94 10.70
C ALA A 83 10.12 -11.54 11.49
N THR A 84 10.74 -12.48 12.19
CA THR A 84 11.89 -12.22 13.07
C THR A 84 13.25 -12.56 12.43
N VAL A 85 13.27 -13.09 11.21
CA VAL A 85 14.53 -13.35 10.49
C VAL A 85 15.28 -12.03 10.27
N PRO A 86 16.58 -11.97 10.55
CA PRO A 86 17.39 -10.78 10.29
C PRO A 86 17.44 -10.45 8.81
N PHE A 87 17.26 -9.17 8.49
CA PHE A 87 17.49 -8.56 7.19
C PHE A 87 18.16 -7.19 7.39
N ALA A 88 19.31 -6.98 6.81
CA ALA A 88 20.15 -5.79 7.03
C ALA A 88 20.34 -5.46 8.52
N GLY A 89 20.62 -6.50 9.33
CA GLY A 89 20.90 -6.40 10.76
C GLY A 89 19.69 -6.18 11.67
N ARG A 90 18.46 -6.22 11.15
CA ARG A 90 17.20 -6.02 11.92
C ARG A 90 16.14 -7.06 11.56
N PRO A 91 15.19 -7.39 12.45
CA PRO A 91 14.08 -8.27 12.10
C PRO A 91 13.34 -7.78 10.85
N LEU A 92 13.00 -8.68 9.92
CA LEU A 92 12.34 -8.34 8.66
C LEU A 92 11.04 -7.55 8.88
N ILE A 93 10.28 -7.87 9.91
CA ILE A 93 9.04 -7.17 10.24
C ILE A 93 9.24 -5.67 10.52
N CYS A 94 10.38 -5.28 11.10
CA CYS A 94 10.69 -3.87 11.38
C CYS A 94 10.75 -3.07 10.07
N ARG A 95 11.34 -3.65 9.03
CA ARG A 95 11.41 -3.02 7.72
C ARG A 95 10.02 -2.75 7.15
N LEU A 96 9.11 -3.71 7.27
CA LEU A 96 7.74 -3.53 6.78
C LEU A 96 6.96 -2.51 7.59
N VAL A 97 7.12 -2.51 8.91
CA VAL A 97 6.54 -1.49 9.79
C VAL A 97 7.01 -0.10 9.37
N GLU A 98 8.32 0.12 9.20
CA GLU A 98 8.89 1.41 8.81
C GLU A 98 8.44 1.87 7.43
N ARG A 99 8.29 0.95 6.48
CA ARG A 99 7.85 1.27 5.12
C ARG A 99 6.37 1.59 5.00
N LEU A 100 5.53 0.91 5.78
CA LEU A 100 4.08 0.93 5.58
C LEU A 100 3.34 1.80 6.61
N SER A 101 3.92 2.02 7.80
CA SER A 101 3.28 2.88 8.82
C SER A 101 2.98 4.31 8.34
N PRO A 102 3.78 4.97 7.47
CA PRO A 102 3.48 6.33 7.05
C PRO A 102 2.19 6.49 6.25
N VAL A 103 1.65 5.40 5.71
CA VAL A 103 0.42 5.41 4.89
C VAL A 103 -0.75 4.70 5.56
N ALA A 104 -0.55 4.21 6.79
CA ALA A 104 -1.55 3.50 7.57
C ALA A 104 -2.27 4.45 8.54
N ASP A 105 -3.61 4.47 8.50
CA ASP A 105 -4.42 5.08 9.56
C ASP A 105 -4.61 4.10 10.73
N GLU A 106 -4.41 2.83 10.49
CA GLU A 106 -4.36 1.73 11.44
C GLU A 106 -3.35 0.70 10.95
N LEU A 107 -2.46 0.24 11.84
CA LEU A 107 -1.48 -0.80 11.54
C LEU A 107 -1.75 -2.06 12.34
N ILE A 108 -2.04 -3.15 11.64
CA ILE A 108 -2.27 -4.48 12.23
C ILE A 108 -1.17 -5.44 11.74
N ILE A 109 -0.72 -6.30 12.64
CA ILE A 109 0.12 -7.44 12.30
C ILE A 109 -0.64 -8.70 12.71
N THR A 110 -1.04 -9.52 11.75
CA THR A 110 -1.65 -10.82 12.06
C THR A 110 -0.56 -11.84 12.35
N THR A 111 -0.62 -12.46 13.53
CA THR A 111 0.39 -13.42 14.00
C THR A 111 -0.17 -14.32 15.08
N ASN A 112 0.24 -15.58 15.08
CA ASN A 112 -0.01 -16.52 16.20
C ASN A 112 1.17 -16.57 17.19
N GLU A 113 2.17 -15.72 17.00
CA GLU A 113 3.37 -15.62 17.83
C GLU A 113 3.50 -14.19 18.42
N ALA A 114 2.41 -13.65 18.99
CA ALA A 114 2.36 -12.28 19.52
C ALA A 114 3.48 -12.00 20.53
N ASP A 115 3.79 -12.97 21.39
CA ASP A 115 4.87 -12.84 22.38
C ASP A 115 6.25 -12.59 21.72
N ARG A 116 6.48 -13.14 20.54
CA ARG A 116 7.73 -12.93 19.80
C ARG A 116 7.81 -11.57 19.11
N LEU A 117 6.68 -10.92 18.87
CA LEU A 117 6.60 -9.63 18.21
C LEU A 117 6.32 -8.47 19.18
N GLY A 118 6.17 -8.74 20.48
CA GLY A 118 5.93 -7.72 21.49
C GLY A 118 6.98 -6.62 21.54
N PHE A 119 8.23 -6.90 21.17
CA PHE A 119 9.31 -5.93 21.09
C PHE A 119 9.03 -4.76 20.13
N LEU A 120 8.08 -4.90 19.20
CA LEU A 120 7.68 -3.83 18.29
C LEU A 120 7.09 -2.63 19.03
N HIS A 121 6.40 -2.84 20.14
CA HIS A 121 5.85 -1.75 20.95
C HIS A 121 6.96 -0.91 21.61
N ASP A 122 8.03 -1.57 22.05
CA ASP A 122 9.20 -0.88 22.63
C ASP A 122 10.02 -0.17 21.55
N MET A 123 10.08 -0.75 20.35
CA MET A 123 10.87 -0.23 19.23
C MET A 123 10.19 0.95 18.54
N TYR A 124 8.87 0.99 18.55
CA TYR A 124 8.04 2.01 17.89
C TYR A 124 6.98 2.57 18.85
N PRO A 125 7.39 3.27 19.93
CA PRO A 125 6.48 3.73 20.97
C PRO A 125 5.45 4.75 20.46
N ASP A 126 5.75 5.45 19.37
CA ASP A 126 4.87 6.44 18.73
C ASP A 126 3.87 5.82 17.75
N LEU A 127 3.98 4.51 17.48
CA LEU A 127 3.06 3.79 16.57
C LEU A 127 2.09 2.92 17.37
N THR A 128 0.81 3.04 17.06
CA THR A 128 -0.19 2.09 17.54
C THR A 128 -0.19 0.85 16.65
N ILE A 129 0.51 -0.21 17.06
CA ILE A 129 0.57 -1.49 16.36
C ILE A 129 -0.34 -2.48 17.08
N ARG A 130 -1.30 -3.07 16.37
CA ARG A 130 -2.17 -4.13 16.89
C ARG A 130 -1.67 -5.50 16.45
N LEU A 131 -1.36 -6.37 17.40
CA LEU A 131 -1.04 -7.78 17.13
C LEU A 131 -2.33 -8.59 17.26
N VAL A 132 -2.70 -9.32 16.20
CA VAL A 132 -3.97 -10.06 16.11
C VAL A 132 -3.69 -11.52 15.75
N GLY A 133 -4.23 -12.45 16.52
CA GLY A 133 -4.18 -13.88 16.22
C GLY A 133 -5.13 -14.28 15.09
N ASP A 134 -4.80 -15.37 14.37
CA ASP A 134 -5.67 -15.89 13.32
C ASP A 134 -7.05 -16.26 13.87
N ALA A 135 -8.11 -15.84 13.15
CA ALA A 135 -9.50 -16.14 13.52
C ALA A 135 -9.85 -17.63 13.32
N TYR A 136 -9.10 -18.31 12.46
CA TYR A 136 -9.28 -19.74 12.17
C TYR A 136 -8.08 -20.56 12.65
N ALA A 137 -8.36 -21.75 13.17
CA ALA A 137 -7.31 -22.71 13.50
C ALA A 137 -6.60 -23.25 12.25
N GLU A 138 -7.33 -23.34 11.14
CA GLU A 138 -6.78 -23.74 9.85
C GLU A 138 -5.99 -22.58 9.22
N ARG A 139 -4.74 -22.87 8.85
CA ARG A 139 -3.84 -21.89 8.26
C ARG A 139 -3.98 -21.84 6.74
N GLY A 140 -3.87 -20.65 6.19
CA GLY A 140 -3.91 -20.41 4.74
C GLY A 140 -3.95 -18.91 4.44
N ALA A 141 -3.69 -18.56 3.18
CA ALA A 141 -3.72 -17.15 2.77
C ALA A 141 -5.14 -16.56 2.86
N LEU A 142 -6.18 -17.35 2.50
CA LEU A 142 -7.56 -16.90 2.57
C LEU A 142 -8.08 -16.77 4.02
N PRO A 143 -7.88 -17.74 4.95
CA PRO A 143 -8.18 -17.53 6.37
C PRO A 143 -7.44 -16.34 6.98
N GLY A 144 -6.18 -16.13 6.58
CA GLY A 144 -5.42 -14.95 7.00
C GLY A 144 -6.03 -13.65 6.47
N LEU A 145 -6.52 -13.61 5.24
CA LEU A 145 -7.24 -12.47 4.68
C LEU A 145 -8.54 -12.21 5.45
N TYR A 146 -9.29 -13.27 5.79
CA TYR A 146 -10.47 -13.12 6.65
C TYR A 146 -10.12 -12.43 7.98
N THR A 147 -9.06 -12.91 8.64
CA THR A 147 -8.59 -12.32 9.90
C THR A 147 -8.24 -10.84 9.73
N ALA A 148 -7.55 -10.49 8.64
CA ALA A 148 -7.18 -9.11 8.33
C ALA A 148 -8.43 -8.22 8.17
N LEU A 149 -9.39 -8.66 7.35
CA LEU A 149 -10.63 -7.91 7.11
C LEU A 149 -11.49 -7.79 8.35
N ALA A 150 -11.62 -8.87 9.14
CA ALA A 150 -12.43 -8.87 10.36
C ALA A 150 -11.86 -7.91 11.43
N ALA A 151 -10.53 -7.89 11.57
CA ALA A 151 -9.84 -7.08 12.57
C ALA A 151 -9.76 -5.58 12.23
N ALA A 152 -9.76 -5.22 10.94
CA ALA A 152 -9.62 -3.85 10.47
C ALA A 152 -10.79 -2.97 10.92
N GLU A 153 -10.49 -1.72 11.30
CA GLU A 153 -11.52 -0.71 11.66
C GLU A 153 -11.90 0.19 10.48
N ASN A 154 -10.98 0.38 9.52
CA ASN A 154 -11.24 1.20 8.35
C ASN A 154 -11.87 0.40 7.20
N PRO A 155 -12.60 1.06 6.28
CA PRO A 155 -13.27 0.40 5.17
C PRO A 155 -12.32 -0.17 4.12
N TYR A 156 -11.11 0.41 3.98
CA TYR A 156 -10.09 -0.03 3.02
C TYR A 156 -8.97 -0.74 3.77
N VAL A 157 -8.64 -1.94 3.33
CA VAL A 157 -7.68 -2.82 3.99
C VAL A 157 -6.60 -3.23 3.01
N ALA A 158 -5.41 -2.68 3.18
CA ALA A 158 -4.22 -3.11 2.45
C ALA A 158 -3.63 -4.33 3.14
N VAL A 159 -3.54 -5.44 2.44
CA VAL A 159 -2.97 -6.68 2.99
C VAL A 159 -1.63 -6.95 2.33
N VAL A 160 -0.59 -7.07 3.16
CA VAL A 160 0.78 -7.29 2.71
C VAL A 160 1.39 -8.49 3.42
N ALA A 161 1.95 -9.43 2.68
CA ALA A 161 2.64 -10.57 3.27
C ALA A 161 3.99 -10.15 3.87
N CYS A 162 4.34 -10.71 5.03
CA CYS A 162 5.58 -10.34 5.74
C CYS A 162 6.87 -10.76 5.00
N ASP A 163 6.79 -11.61 3.99
CA ASP A 163 7.94 -12.02 3.15
C ASP A 163 8.15 -11.13 1.91
N MET A 164 7.28 -10.14 1.69
CA MET A 164 7.46 -9.12 0.64
C MET A 164 8.41 -8.02 1.12
N VAL A 165 9.70 -8.29 1.04
CA VAL A 165 10.79 -7.47 1.62
C VAL A 165 10.75 -6.01 1.17
N PHE A 166 10.26 -5.74 -0.04
CA PHE A 166 10.21 -4.43 -0.68
C PHE A 166 8.77 -3.93 -0.90
N ALA A 167 7.81 -4.39 -0.08
CA ALA A 167 6.45 -3.89 -0.14
C ALA A 167 6.40 -2.35 -0.20
N SER A 168 5.52 -1.80 -1.03
CA SER A 168 5.53 -0.39 -1.40
C SER A 168 4.37 0.38 -0.78
N ALA A 169 4.69 1.36 0.05
CA ALA A 169 3.73 2.34 0.57
C ALA A 169 3.08 3.16 -0.57
N ARG A 170 3.85 3.51 -1.61
CA ARG A 170 3.32 4.25 -2.77
C ARG A 170 2.28 3.44 -3.52
N LEU A 171 2.52 2.13 -3.65
CA LEU A 171 1.57 1.24 -4.30
C LEU A 171 0.30 1.08 -3.47
N VAL A 172 0.40 0.98 -2.14
CA VAL A 172 -0.76 0.97 -1.22
C VAL A 172 -1.62 2.23 -1.43
N VAL A 173 -1.01 3.41 -1.53
CA VAL A 173 -1.74 4.66 -1.80
C VAL A 173 -2.42 4.63 -3.17
N ALA A 174 -1.71 4.18 -4.21
CA ALA A 174 -2.25 4.11 -5.57
C ALA A 174 -3.41 3.10 -5.68
N GLU A 175 -3.33 1.97 -4.99
CA GLU A 175 -4.40 0.97 -4.89
C GLU A 175 -5.64 1.55 -4.16
N ALA A 176 -5.43 2.30 -3.07
CA ALA A 176 -6.51 2.94 -2.33
C ALA A 176 -7.25 3.99 -3.17
N LEU A 177 -6.51 4.81 -3.91
CA LEU A 177 -7.09 5.79 -4.83
C LEU A 177 -7.86 5.11 -5.96
N ALA A 178 -7.28 4.08 -6.59
CA ALA A 178 -7.94 3.32 -7.64
C ALA A 178 -9.23 2.65 -7.15
N MET A 179 -9.26 2.14 -5.92
CA MET A 179 -10.46 1.60 -5.28
C MET A 179 -11.52 2.67 -5.05
N HIS A 180 -11.10 3.84 -4.58
CA HIS A 180 -12.00 4.97 -4.33
C HIS A 180 -12.67 5.45 -5.63
N GLU A 181 -11.88 5.61 -6.68
CA GLU A 181 -12.34 6.09 -7.98
C GLU A 181 -13.26 5.08 -8.69
N SER A 182 -12.90 3.80 -8.66
CA SER A 182 -13.63 2.75 -9.38
C SER A 182 -14.84 2.21 -8.64
N GLY A 183 -14.87 2.33 -7.31
CA GLY A 183 -15.83 1.64 -6.47
C GLY A 183 -15.61 0.13 -6.36
N ALA A 184 -14.49 -0.42 -6.84
CA ALA A 184 -14.19 -1.85 -6.77
C ALA A 184 -14.06 -2.35 -5.33
N ASP A 185 -14.31 -3.65 -5.13
CA ASP A 185 -14.17 -4.32 -3.84
C ASP A 185 -12.74 -4.85 -3.63
N VAL A 186 -12.05 -5.17 -4.71
CA VAL A 186 -10.65 -5.60 -4.71
C VAL A 186 -9.89 -4.80 -5.75
N VAL A 187 -8.75 -4.23 -5.36
CA VAL A 187 -7.72 -3.73 -6.29
C VAL A 187 -6.46 -4.52 -6.05
N ALA A 188 -6.08 -5.35 -7.00
CA ALA A 188 -4.94 -6.25 -6.86
C ALA A 188 -3.97 -6.08 -8.04
N PRO A 189 -2.67 -5.90 -7.78
CA PRO A 189 -1.67 -5.94 -8.81
C PRO A 189 -1.74 -7.22 -9.62
N SER A 190 -1.58 -7.09 -10.92
CA SER A 190 -1.65 -8.22 -11.85
C SER A 190 -0.50 -8.17 -12.86
N ASN A 191 0.05 -9.32 -13.14
CA ASN A 191 1.11 -9.53 -14.11
C ASN A 191 0.80 -10.77 -14.97
N LYS A 192 1.74 -11.18 -15.84
CA LYS A 192 1.59 -12.37 -16.69
C LYS A 192 1.41 -13.69 -15.93
N HIS A 193 1.66 -13.72 -14.64
CA HIS A 193 1.53 -14.90 -13.78
C HIS A 193 0.23 -14.89 -12.96
N GLY A 194 -0.54 -13.81 -13.00
CA GLY A 194 -1.79 -13.62 -12.28
C GLY A 194 -1.77 -12.44 -11.32
N PHE A 195 -2.62 -12.50 -10.32
CA PHE A 195 -2.74 -11.46 -9.29
C PHE A 195 -1.72 -11.68 -8.16
N GLU A 196 -1.32 -10.57 -7.52
CA GLU A 196 -0.52 -10.51 -6.29
C GLU A 196 -1.43 -10.19 -5.09
N PRO A 197 -2.24 -11.14 -4.62
CA PRO A 197 -3.32 -10.88 -3.66
C PRO A 197 -2.83 -10.59 -2.24
N LEU A 198 -1.53 -10.78 -1.98
CA LEU A 198 -0.90 -10.46 -0.70
C LEU A 198 -0.02 -9.20 -0.76
N HIS A 199 -0.27 -8.36 -1.73
CA HIS A 199 0.00 -6.92 -1.77
C HIS A 199 -1.15 -6.30 -2.54
N ALA A 200 -2.29 -6.13 -1.88
CA ALA A 200 -3.52 -5.70 -2.56
C ALA A 200 -4.43 -4.96 -1.57
N MET A 201 -5.33 -4.17 -2.14
CA MET A 201 -6.35 -3.43 -1.41
C MET A 201 -7.69 -4.14 -1.48
N TYR A 202 -8.36 -4.22 -0.34
CA TYR A 202 -9.66 -4.86 -0.17
C TYR A 202 -10.66 -3.89 0.49
N ARG A 203 -11.87 -3.80 -0.04
CA ARG A 203 -12.99 -3.14 0.64
C ARG A 203 -13.58 -4.13 1.64
N LYS A 204 -13.48 -3.82 2.93
CA LYS A 204 -13.91 -4.70 4.02
C LYS A 204 -15.33 -5.23 3.81
N GLU A 205 -16.30 -4.32 3.62
CA GLU A 205 -17.72 -4.68 3.50
C GLU A 205 -18.01 -5.54 2.26
N GLY A 206 -17.39 -5.22 1.11
CA GLY A 206 -17.59 -5.97 -0.13
C GLY A 206 -16.95 -7.35 -0.12
N CYS A 207 -15.86 -7.54 0.62
CA CYS A 207 -15.10 -8.79 0.58
C CYS A 207 -15.39 -9.74 1.75
N LEU A 208 -15.69 -9.23 2.95
CA LEU A 208 -15.71 -10.03 4.19
C LEU A 208 -16.66 -11.25 4.09
N GLY A 209 -17.86 -11.07 3.54
CA GLY A 209 -18.84 -12.13 3.39
C GLY A 209 -18.40 -13.24 2.42
N ALA A 210 -17.85 -12.84 1.27
CA ALA A 210 -17.37 -13.80 0.27
C ALA A 210 -16.14 -14.57 0.78
N VAL A 211 -15.20 -13.87 1.41
CA VAL A 211 -14.00 -14.49 2.03
C VAL A 211 -14.40 -15.48 3.13
N HIS A 212 -15.34 -15.11 3.99
CA HIS A 212 -15.88 -15.98 5.03
C HIS A 212 -16.49 -17.25 4.43
N ALA A 213 -17.39 -17.10 3.46
CA ALA A 213 -18.07 -18.24 2.83
C ALA A 213 -17.10 -19.22 2.16
N ARG A 214 -16.04 -18.73 1.52
CA ARG A 214 -15.02 -19.58 0.90
C ARG A 214 -14.12 -20.26 1.95
N THR A 215 -13.78 -19.54 3.03
CA THR A 215 -13.00 -20.09 4.15
C THR A 215 -13.75 -21.23 4.83
N GLU A 216 -15.05 -21.09 5.11
CA GLU A 216 -15.91 -22.16 5.68
C GLU A 216 -16.00 -23.42 4.79
N ARG A 217 -15.77 -23.27 3.49
CA ARG A 217 -15.66 -24.42 2.56
C ARG A 217 -14.28 -25.08 2.57
N GLY A 218 -13.34 -24.58 3.40
CA GLY A 218 -11.98 -25.10 3.48
C GLY A 218 -11.05 -24.59 2.37
N GLU A 219 -11.47 -23.58 1.60
CA GLU A 219 -10.61 -22.97 0.58
C GLU A 219 -9.47 -22.18 1.23
N LYS A 220 -8.28 -22.23 0.61
CA LYS A 220 -7.05 -21.64 1.19
C LYS A 220 -6.43 -20.54 0.32
N ARG A 221 -6.83 -20.49 -0.97
CA ARG A 221 -6.27 -19.53 -1.94
C ARG A 221 -7.07 -18.24 -1.93
N VAL A 222 -6.40 -17.10 -1.78
CA VAL A 222 -7.08 -15.79 -1.78
C VAL A 222 -7.89 -15.58 -3.05
N GLN A 223 -7.34 -15.89 -4.21
CA GLN A 223 -8.02 -15.67 -5.49
C GLN A 223 -9.31 -16.48 -5.68
N SER A 224 -9.61 -17.43 -4.79
CA SER A 224 -10.80 -18.30 -4.92
C SER A 224 -12.12 -17.54 -4.77
N PHE A 225 -12.12 -16.32 -4.24
CA PHE A 225 -13.34 -15.50 -4.15
C PHE A 225 -13.41 -14.38 -5.21
N PHE A 226 -12.38 -14.23 -6.04
CA PHE A 226 -12.35 -13.18 -7.07
C PHE A 226 -13.38 -13.40 -8.20
N ASP A 227 -13.87 -14.62 -8.35
CA ASP A 227 -14.92 -15.00 -9.29
C ASP A 227 -16.35 -14.96 -8.68
N ASP A 228 -16.46 -14.51 -7.42
CA ASP A 228 -17.77 -14.33 -6.80
C ASP A 228 -18.51 -13.17 -7.48
N PRO A 229 -19.74 -13.39 -7.99
CA PRO A 229 -20.48 -12.37 -8.72
C PRO A 229 -20.85 -11.13 -7.87
N ALA A 230 -20.77 -11.23 -6.55
CA ALA A 230 -20.99 -10.11 -5.64
C ALA A 230 -19.73 -9.25 -5.40
N VAL A 231 -18.57 -9.67 -5.93
CA VAL A 231 -17.29 -9.00 -5.72
C VAL A 231 -16.76 -8.42 -7.02
N THR A 232 -16.49 -7.12 -6.99
CA THR A 232 -15.88 -6.42 -8.13
C THR A 232 -14.37 -6.35 -7.97
N VAL A 233 -13.63 -6.92 -8.93
CA VAL A 233 -12.17 -6.96 -8.93
C VAL A 233 -11.62 -6.04 -10.01
N LEU A 234 -10.82 -5.07 -9.62
CA LEU A 234 -10.08 -4.20 -10.52
C LEU A 234 -8.62 -4.68 -10.60
N PRO A 235 -8.18 -5.22 -11.74
CA PRO A 235 -6.76 -5.51 -11.95
C PRO A 235 -5.94 -4.21 -12.00
N PHE A 236 -4.95 -4.09 -11.11
CA PHE A 236 -3.94 -3.04 -11.18
C PHE A 236 -2.78 -3.58 -12.01
N ASN A 237 -2.81 -3.33 -13.32
CA ASN A 237 -1.92 -3.97 -14.28
C ASN A 237 -0.45 -3.56 -14.08
N GLN A 238 0.47 -4.32 -14.70
CA GLN A 238 1.89 -4.13 -14.55
C GLN A 238 2.37 -2.73 -14.97
N ASP A 239 1.75 -2.12 -15.98
CA ASP A 239 2.15 -0.78 -16.45
C ASP A 239 1.85 0.26 -15.35
N ARG A 240 0.66 0.20 -14.74
CA ARG A 240 0.30 1.06 -13.60
C ARG A 240 1.22 0.82 -12.39
N VAL A 241 1.60 -0.42 -12.13
CA VAL A 241 2.58 -0.72 -11.07
C VAL A 241 3.92 -0.05 -11.37
N LEU A 242 4.40 -0.09 -12.62
CA LEU A 242 5.67 0.52 -13.01
C LEU A 242 5.62 2.06 -13.03
N GLU A 243 4.46 2.67 -13.26
CA GLU A 243 4.27 4.11 -13.09
C GLU A 243 4.49 4.55 -11.64
N VAL A 244 4.03 3.73 -10.67
CA VAL A 244 4.16 4.00 -9.23
C VAL A 244 5.54 3.59 -8.70
N GLU A 245 6.02 2.42 -9.12
CA GLU A 245 7.29 1.80 -8.71
C GLU A 245 8.15 1.45 -9.94
N PRO A 246 8.82 2.45 -10.56
CA PRO A 246 9.58 2.25 -11.81
C PRO A 246 10.70 1.21 -11.70
N ARG A 247 11.26 1.02 -10.50
CA ARG A 247 12.29 -0.01 -10.24
C ARG A 247 11.72 -1.42 -10.13
N GLY A 248 10.40 -1.55 -9.94
CA GLY A 248 9.75 -2.83 -9.65
C GLY A 248 10.21 -3.44 -8.33
N GLY A 249 10.09 -4.77 -8.24
CA GLY A 249 10.63 -5.53 -7.09
C GLY A 249 9.73 -5.58 -5.86
N CYS A 250 8.63 -4.81 -5.79
CA CYS A 250 7.72 -4.76 -4.63
C CYS A 250 7.07 -6.12 -4.30
N PHE A 251 7.03 -7.06 -5.26
CA PHE A 251 6.46 -8.41 -5.07
C PHE A 251 7.53 -9.50 -4.87
N ILE A 252 8.79 -9.11 -4.66
CA ILE A 252 9.84 -10.09 -4.37
C ILE A 252 9.61 -10.70 -2.99
N ASN A 253 9.39 -12.02 -2.97
CA ASN A 253 9.20 -12.81 -1.77
C ASN A 253 10.49 -13.53 -1.37
N ALA A 254 10.81 -13.55 -0.09
CA ALA A 254 11.86 -14.37 0.48
C ALA A 254 11.26 -15.61 1.16
N ASN A 255 11.35 -16.76 0.50
CA ASN A 255 10.77 -18.01 1.00
C ASN A 255 11.78 -18.92 1.68
N THR A 256 13.08 -18.72 1.43
CA THR A 256 14.17 -19.48 2.05
C THR A 256 15.25 -18.53 2.59
N PRO A 257 16.08 -19.00 3.54
CA PRO A 257 17.23 -18.22 4.02
C PRO A 257 18.18 -17.79 2.91
N GLU A 258 18.39 -18.67 1.91
CA GLU A 258 19.28 -18.41 0.78
C GLU A 258 18.71 -17.33 -0.16
N GLU A 259 17.40 -17.33 -0.38
CA GLU A 259 16.72 -16.27 -1.14
C GLU A 259 16.84 -14.95 -0.41
N LEU A 260 16.58 -14.93 0.91
CA LEU A 260 16.71 -13.75 1.73
C LEU A 260 18.11 -13.16 1.70
N ALA A 261 19.14 -14.03 1.85
CA ALA A 261 20.55 -13.61 1.80
C ALA A 261 20.93 -13.00 0.45
N ARG A 262 20.45 -13.56 -0.67
CA ARG A 262 20.66 -13.00 -2.01
C ARG A 262 20.00 -11.63 -2.18
N ILE A 263 18.78 -11.49 -1.70
CA ILE A 263 18.04 -10.21 -1.73
C ILE A 263 18.77 -9.17 -0.87
N GLU A 264 19.25 -9.56 0.31
CA GLU A 264 20.02 -8.71 1.21
C GLU A 264 21.33 -8.22 0.58
N GLN A 265 22.08 -9.12 -0.06
CA GLN A 265 23.32 -8.77 -0.76
C GLN A 265 23.07 -7.75 -1.88
N SER A 266 22.03 -7.93 -2.67
CA SER A 266 21.64 -6.97 -3.71
C SER A 266 21.26 -5.62 -3.11
N TYR A 267 20.56 -5.62 -1.98
CA TYR A 267 20.13 -4.40 -1.29
C TYR A 267 21.28 -3.61 -0.67
N LEU A 268 22.29 -4.31 -0.10
CA LEU A 268 23.45 -3.68 0.53
C LEU A 268 24.53 -3.28 -0.48
N GLY A 269 24.47 -3.78 -1.72
CA GLY A 269 25.41 -3.47 -2.80
C GLY A 269 25.00 -2.29 -3.69
N GLU A 270 23.79 -1.76 -3.49
CA GLU A 270 23.29 -0.52 -4.10
C GLU A 270 23.61 0.69 -3.23
#